data_e24fc84554f6f619217ef76473e09c1a
#
_entry.id   e24fc84554f6f619217ef76473e09c1a
#
_cell.length_a   1.000
_cell.length_b   1.000
_cell.length_c   1.000
_cell.angle_alpha   90.00
_cell.angle_beta   90.00
_cell.angle_gamma   90.00
#
_symmetry.space_group_name_H-M   'P 1'
#
loop_
_entity.id
_entity.type
_entity.pdbx_description
1 polymer ?
#
loop_
_entity_poly.entity_id
_entity_poly.type
_entity_poly.pdbx_seq_one_letter_code
_entity_poly.pdbx_strand_id
1 'polypeptide(L)' 'MKTLVIAEKPSVGRDIARVLGCQKKENGYQEGPSYVVTWAL' A
#
# COMPACT_ATOMS: atom_id res chain seq x y z
N MET A 1 -15.45 1.02 3.01
CA MET A 1 -14.67 1.95 2.17
C MET A 1 -13.22 1.89 2.60
N LYS A 2 -12.30 1.78 1.64
CA LYS A 2 -10.87 1.68 1.96
C LYS A 2 -10.20 3.04 1.87
N THR A 3 -9.20 3.24 2.72
CA THR A 3 -8.39 4.46 2.70
C THR A 3 -7.21 4.27 1.76
N LEU A 4 -7.02 5.23 0.87
CA LEU A 4 -5.88 5.23 -0.04
C LEU A 4 -4.67 5.89 0.62
N VAL A 5 -3.55 5.20 0.60
CA VAL A 5 -2.28 5.71 1.11
C VAL A 5 -1.29 5.79 -0.05
N ILE A 6 -0.70 6.95 -0.26
CA ILE A 6 0.28 7.14 -1.32
C ILE A 6 1.64 7.42 -0.69
N ALA A 7 2.59 6.52 -0.92
CA ALA A 7 3.95 6.69 -0.44
C ALA A 7 4.81 7.32 -1.55
N GLU A 8 5.88 7.97 -1.14
CA GLU A 8 6.77 8.63 -2.08
C GLU A 8 7.62 7.62 -2.86
N LYS A 9 7.98 6.50 -2.24
CA LYS A 9 8.84 5.48 -2.84
C LYS A 9 8.22 4.10 -2.68
N PRO A 10 8.48 3.16 -3.61
CA PRO A 10 7.94 1.80 -3.49
C PRO A 10 8.36 1.08 -2.21
N SER A 11 9.61 1.25 -1.76
CA SER A 11 10.07 0.60 -0.54
C SER A 11 9.31 1.10 0.69
N VAL A 12 9.05 2.41 0.75
CA VAL A 12 8.27 2.99 1.83
C VAL A 12 6.83 2.51 1.76
N GLY A 13 6.27 2.45 0.55
CA GLY A 13 4.91 1.95 0.36
C GLY A 13 4.76 0.52 0.86
N ARG A 14 5.72 -0.34 0.55
CA ARG A 14 5.68 -1.72 1.02
C ARG A 14 5.79 -1.82 2.53
N ASP A 15 6.61 -0.98 3.17
CA ASP A 15 6.71 -0.96 4.63
C ASP A 15 5.39 -0.53 5.27
N ILE A 16 4.77 0.51 4.75
CA ILE A 16 3.48 0.98 5.23
C ILE A 16 2.43 -0.10 5.05
N ALA A 17 2.41 -0.74 3.89
CA ALA A 17 1.46 -1.80 3.60
C ALA A 17 1.59 -2.97 4.59
N ARG A 18 2.82 -3.31 4.96
CA ARG A 18 3.05 -4.38 5.94
C ARG A 18 2.47 -4.02 7.30
N VAL A 19 2.70 -2.78 7.74
CA VAL A 19 2.18 -2.31 9.03
C VAL A 19 0.66 -2.27 9.03
N LEU A 20 0.05 -1.89 7.91
CA LEU A 20 -1.41 -1.78 7.79
C LEU A 20 -2.09 -3.10 7.45
N GLY A 21 -1.33 -4.18 7.28
CA GLY A 21 -1.90 -5.49 6.99
C GLY A 21 -2.33 -5.67 5.55
N CYS A 22 -1.76 -4.92 4.61
CA CYS A 22 -2.06 -5.04 3.19
C CYS A 22 -1.25 -6.19 2.59
N GLN A 23 -1.83 -7.37 2.54
CA GLN A 23 -1.14 -8.58 2.11
C GLN A 23 -1.30 -8.87 0.63
N LYS A 24 -2.30 -8.31 -0.02
CA LYS A 24 -2.53 -8.56 -1.43
C LYS A 24 -1.63 -7.67 -2.27
N LYS A 25 -0.61 -8.27 -2.88
CA LYS A 25 0.33 -7.53 -3.73
C LYS A 25 -0.17 -7.50 -5.15
N GLU A 26 -0.29 -6.31 -5.70
CA GLU A 26 -0.68 -6.09 -7.07
C GLU A 26 0.38 -5.27 -7.78
N ASN A 27 0.25 -5.16 -9.08
CA ASN A 27 1.19 -4.36 -9.88
C ASN A 27 0.94 -2.88 -9.60
N GLY A 28 1.87 -2.26 -8.85
CA GLY A 28 1.80 -0.84 -8.53
C GLY A 28 1.11 -0.49 -7.23
N TYR A 29 0.59 -1.46 -6.48
CA TYR A 29 -0.03 -1.19 -5.19
C TYR A 29 -0.15 -2.46 -4.35
N GLN A 30 -0.48 -2.29 -3.07
CA GLN A 30 -0.82 -3.39 -2.18
C GLN A 30 -2.14 -3.09 -1.50
N GLU A 31 -2.99 -4.11 -1.41
CA GLU A 31 -4.34 -3.95 -0.90
C GLU A 31 -4.56 -4.78 0.35
N GLY A 32 -5.24 -4.20 1.34
CA GLY A 32 -5.66 -4.88 2.55
C GLY A 32 -7.15 -4.69 2.79
N PRO A 33 -7.65 -5.16 3.94
CA PRO A 33 -9.08 -5.07 4.24
C PRO A 33 -9.58 -3.64 4.41
N SER A 34 -8.72 -2.71 4.87
CA SER A 34 -9.14 -1.34 5.13
C SER A 34 -8.30 -0.29 4.40
N TYR A 35 -7.21 -0.69 3.76
CA TYR A 35 -6.27 0.23 3.13
C TYR A 35 -5.84 -0.26 1.77
N VAL A 36 -5.58 0.68 0.88
CA VAL A 36 -4.87 0.44 -0.38
C VAL A 36 -3.65 1.33 -0.36
N VAL A 37 -2.46 0.73 -0.49
CA VAL A 37 -1.19 1.47 -0.45
C VAL A 37 -0.56 1.45 -1.83
N THR A 38 -0.26 2.61 -2.35
CA THR A 38 0.45 2.76 -3.61
C THR A 38 1.62 3.72 -3.43
N TRP A 39 2.36 3.94 -4.50
CA TRP A 39 3.53 4.80 -4.46
C TRP A 39 3.70 5.51 -5.78
N ALA A 40 4.33 6.68 -5.73
CA ALA A 40 4.67 7.45 -6.92
C ALA A 40 6.10 7.11 -7.36
N LEU A 41 6.31 7.05 -8.65
CA LEU A 41 7.64 6.81 -9.22
C LEU A 41 8.26 8.11 -9.69
#